data_5ff26e7d8e3455bdf538890de580ca89
#
_entry.id   5ff26e7d8e3455bdf538890de580ca89
#
_cell.length_a   1.000
_cell.length_b   1.000
_cell.length_c   1.000
_cell.angle_alpha   90.00
_cell.angle_beta   90.00
_cell.angle_gamma   90.00
#
_symmetry.space_group_name_H-M   'P 1'
#
loop_
_entity.id
_entity.type
_entity.pdbx_description
1 polymer ?
#
loop_
_entity_poly.entity_id
_entity_poly.type
_entity_poly.pdbx_seq_one_letter_code
_entity_poly.pdbx_strand_id
1 'polypeptide(L)'
;MKRLKILLCLLLLLMGCGPKEAADGQIVYIPAQTAAAATVSPGGPTAAPLFTPAPTDTPSPTPTPAPTPEPTPTPAPTPVPMEVKLRSYMAGMTDKEKIGQLVMFGFSGTNAVSTEFAKIMTEYAVGNVILYGANISRGDRDGGFDRCAKLTKDIRAHMAGPIPPLISIDVEGGKVTRFRWQNKLLSAHALGEKDDEAAARSQFERIAGALSDVGVNTDLGPVLDVAKNPAKTFLGERIISGDETVAARMGCACIEGLQSGGCLSVVKHFPGHGATAADSHDGTPVVKKSLEALRDYELYPFQQAVVAGADGVMMAHILYPEIDPDHIASQSAVFMTNVLREEMGFEGLILADDFRMNGLRSKVSLEQAGVRFILAGGDIILCGANHSYQRSILKGLTEAVANGTISRERLDESVLKVLTAKVKVTSWEP
;
A
#
# COMPACT_ATOMS: atom_id res chain seq x y z
N MET A 1 51.89 -16.86 33.77
CA MET A 1 52.99 -15.90 34.08
C MET A 1 52.55 -14.54 33.57
N LYS A 2 52.31 -13.69 34.53
CA LYS A 2 52.74 -12.28 34.72
C LYS A 2 52.24 -11.33 33.63
N ARG A 3 51.30 -10.47 33.92
CA ARG A 3 51.33 -9.14 34.62
C ARG A 3 51.30 -8.06 33.53
N LEU A 4 50.40 -7.14 33.55
CA LEU A 4 49.95 -6.07 34.45
C LEU A 4 50.43 -4.69 33.96
N LYS A 5 49.57 -3.76 33.97
CA LYS A 5 49.58 -2.34 34.38
C LYS A 5 49.03 -1.41 33.31
N ILE A 6 47.91 -0.72 33.55
CA ILE A 6 47.66 0.44 34.43
C ILE A 6 48.31 1.71 33.85
N LEU A 7 47.62 2.80 33.60
CA LEU A 7 47.03 3.84 34.40
C LEU A 7 46.93 5.13 33.54
N LEU A 8 45.87 5.81 33.58
CA LEU A 8 45.58 7.08 34.28
C LEU A 8 45.82 8.36 33.46
N CYS A 9 44.97 9.25 33.37
CA CYS A 9 44.53 10.45 34.11
C CYS A 9 43.75 11.34 33.14
N LEU A 10 42.70 11.82 33.47
CA LEU A 10 42.14 12.80 34.45
C LEU A 10 42.04 14.25 33.94
N LEU A 11 40.85 14.76 34.05
CA LEU A 11 40.41 16.09 34.48
C LEU A 11 40.49 17.23 33.47
N LEU A 12 39.52 18.02 33.30
CA LEU A 12 38.72 18.99 34.06
C LEU A 12 37.95 19.84 33.04
N LEU A 13 36.88 20.47 33.18
CA LEU A 13 36.01 21.03 34.20
C LEU A 13 34.92 21.87 33.50
N LEU A 14 33.67 21.68 33.91
CA LEU A 14 32.66 22.66 34.30
C LEU A 14 32.21 23.81 33.35
N MET A 15 30.93 23.81 33.07
CA MET A 15 29.85 24.76 33.39
C MET A 15 28.64 24.34 32.55
N GLY A 16 27.54 23.90 32.97
CA GLY A 16 26.67 24.42 34.04
C GLY A 16 25.53 25.24 33.42
N CYS A 17 24.40 24.55 33.08
CA CYS A 17 23.09 25.14 33.21
C CYS A 17 22.04 23.99 33.20
N GLY A 18 21.29 23.90 34.29
CA GLY A 18 20.33 22.87 34.57
C GLY A 18 18.95 23.12 33.89
N PRO A 19 18.04 22.16 34.00
CA PRO A 19 16.77 22.17 33.30
C PRO A 19 15.75 23.07 34.00
N LYS A 20 14.92 23.78 33.21
CA LYS A 20 13.65 24.34 33.66
C LYS A 20 12.53 23.51 33.03
N GLU A 21 11.74 22.88 33.89
CA GLU A 21 10.41 22.39 33.57
C GLU A 21 9.52 23.51 33.07
N ALA A 22 8.76 23.25 32.02
CA ALA A 22 7.49 23.91 31.74
C ALA A 22 6.57 22.94 31.02
N ALA A 23 5.36 22.83 31.56
CA ALA A 23 4.28 21.98 31.18
C ALA A 23 3.63 22.41 29.83
N ASP A 24 2.85 21.47 29.25
CA ASP A 24 1.86 21.66 28.19
C ASP A 24 2.35 22.18 26.85
N GLY A 25 2.56 21.29 25.90
CA GLY A 25 2.86 21.61 24.52
C GLY A 25 2.00 20.86 23.52
N GLN A 26 0.80 21.39 23.24
CA GLN A 26 0.11 21.09 21.99
C GLN A 26 0.90 21.70 20.83
N ILE A 27 1.31 20.90 19.87
CA ILE A 27 1.91 21.36 18.62
C ILE A 27 0.78 21.68 17.64
N VAL A 28 0.55 22.98 17.42
CA VAL A 28 -0.35 23.48 16.38
C VAL A 28 0.48 23.80 15.13
N TYR A 29 0.20 23.11 14.04
CA TYR A 29 0.79 23.42 12.73
C TYR A 29 0.08 24.64 12.12
N ILE A 30 0.84 25.73 11.86
CA ILE A 30 0.37 26.91 11.14
C ILE A 30 0.96 26.85 9.72
N PRO A 31 0.16 26.89 8.64
CA PRO A 31 0.69 26.99 7.29
C PRO A 31 1.21 28.42 7.01
N ALA A 32 2.38 28.51 6.36
CA ALA A 32 3.00 29.76 5.97
C ALA A 32 2.19 30.47 4.87
N GLN A 33 1.69 31.65 5.17
CA GLN A 33 1.15 32.60 4.19
C GLN A 33 2.31 33.45 3.61
N THR A 34 2.41 33.44 2.29
CA THR A 34 3.30 34.31 1.52
C THR A 34 2.81 35.77 1.57
N ALA A 35 3.60 36.64 2.13
CA ALA A 35 3.35 38.06 2.15
C ALA A 35 3.78 38.71 0.81
N ALA A 36 2.82 39.35 0.13
CA ALA A 36 3.10 40.24 -0.99
C ALA A 36 3.45 41.63 -0.47
N ALA A 37 4.60 42.16 -0.92
CA ALA A 37 5.09 43.47 -0.54
C ALA A 37 4.34 44.59 -1.31
N ALA A 38 3.77 45.53 -0.57
CA ALA A 38 3.23 46.77 -1.11
C ALA A 38 4.33 47.87 -1.10
N THR A 39 4.62 48.41 -2.26
CA THR A 39 5.48 49.56 -2.42
C THR A 39 4.64 50.86 -2.35
N VAL A 40 4.97 51.72 -1.43
CA VAL A 40 4.44 53.08 -1.31
C VAL A 40 5.37 54.03 -2.05
N SER A 41 4.81 54.93 -2.86
CA SER A 41 5.55 56.10 -3.43
C SER A 41 4.84 57.39 -3.09
N PRO A 42 5.61 58.47 -2.77
CA PRO A 42 5.06 59.65 -2.16
C PRO A 42 4.61 60.74 -3.16
N GLY A 43 3.70 61.59 -2.68
CA GLY A 43 3.03 62.64 -3.44
C GLY A 43 3.85 63.87 -3.75
N GLY A 44 3.36 64.69 -4.64
CA GLY A 44 3.78 66.03 -5.01
C GLY A 44 2.62 66.82 -5.60
N PRO A 45 2.68 68.16 -5.73
CA PRO A 45 1.66 69.02 -5.19
C PRO A 45 0.65 69.60 -6.21
N THR A 46 -0.43 70.12 -5.61
CA THR A 46 -1.59 70.83 -6.12
C THR A 46 -1.26 72.00 -7.09
N ALA A 47 -2.07 72.08 -8.19
CA ALA A 47 -2.23 73.35 -8.94
C ALA A 47 -3.72 73.63 -9.17
N ALA A 48 -4.14 74.88 -8.95
CA ALA A 48 -5.49 75.41 -8.97
C ALA A 48 -6.07 75.65 -10.40
N PRO A 49 -7.36 75.96 -10.54
CA PRO A 49 -8.09 75.76 -11.81
C PRO A 49 -8.10 76.98 -12.70
N LEU A 50 -8.01 76.77 -13.99
CA LEU A 50 -8.33 77.81 -15.03
C LEU A 50 -9.75 77.61 -15.52
N PHE A 51 -10.52 78.70 -15.53
CA PHE A 51 -11.88 78.76 -16.12
C PHE A 51 -11.82 78.72 -17.65
N THR A 52 -12.65 77.94 -18.26
CA THR A 52 -12.95 77.99 -19.69
C THR A 52 -14.45 78.06 -19.94
N PRO A 53 -14.97 78.76 -20.93
CA PRO A 53 -16.39 79.07 -21.10
C PRO A 53 -17.19 77.91 -21.67
N ALA A 54 -18.48 77.89 -21.36
CA ALA A 54 -19.45 76.84 -21.73
C ALA A 54 -19.61 76.71 -23.23
N PRO A 55 -19.73 75.49 -23.76
CA PRO A 55 -20.16 75.21 -25.10
C PRO A 55 -21.67 75.01 -25.19
N THR A 56 -22.19 75.47 -26.32
CA THR A 56 -23.55 75.47 -26.81
C THR A 56 -24.21 74.09 -26.87
N ASP A 57 -25.49 73.99 -26.56
CA ASP A 57 -26.34 72.79 -26.63
C ASP A 57 -26.28 72.05 -27.98
N THR A 58 -25.78 70.82 -27.95
CA THR A 58 -25.92 69.87 -29.04
C THR A 58 -27.06 68.91 -28.70
N PRO A 59 -27.98 68.55 -29.61
CA PRO A 59 -29.12 67.66 -29.30
C PRO A 59 -28.61 66.28 -28.87
N SER A 60 -29.18 65.81 -27.79
CA SER A 60 -28.94 64.48 -27.17
C SER A 60 -29.23 63.35 -28.16
N PRO A 61 -28.33 62.37 -28.36
CA PRO A 61 -28.61 61.23 -29.19
C PRO A 61 -29.64 60.33 -28.52
N THR A 62 -30.57 59.81 -29.33
CA THR A 62 -31.58 58.83 -28.94
C THR A 62 -30.92 57.62 -28.29
N PRO A 63 -31.39 57.12 -27.13
CA PRO A 63 -30.77 55.98 -26.49
C PRO A 63 -30.90 54.70 -27.34
N THR A 64 -29.76 54.11 -27.66
CA THR A 64 -29.65 52.80 -28.29
C THR A 64 -30.22 51.78 -27.31
N PRO A 65 -31.10 50.85 -27.74
CA PRO A 65 -31.60 49.78 -26.83
C PRO A 65 -30.45 48.99 -26.26
N ALA A 66 -30.51 48.78 -24.91
CA ALA A 66 -29.51 47.97 -24.21
C ALA A 66 -29.45 46.55 -24.83
N PRO A 67 -28.25 45.95 -24.96
CA PRO A 67 -28.12 44.59 -25.45
C PRO A 67 -28.87 43.64 -24.52
N THR A 68 -29.62 42.70 -25.11
CA THR A 68 -30.28 41.63 -24.39
C THR A 68 -29.22 40.85 -23.56
N PRO A 69 -29.40 40.63 -22.27
CA PRO A 69 -28.44 39.89 -21.47
C PRO A 69 -28.21 38.49 -22.08
N GLU A 70 -26.96 38.17 -22.33
CA GLU A 70 -26.53 36.83 -22.74
C GLU A 70 -26.97 35.82 -21.67
N PRO A 71 -27.49 34.63 -22.08
CA PRO A 71 -27.92 33.65 -21.10
C PRO A 71 -26.72 33.25 -20.20
N THR A 72 -26.89 33.40 -18.89
CA THR A 72 -25.88 32.96 -17.90
C THR A 72 -25.59 31.47 -18.14
N PRO A 73 -24.32 31.06 -18.36
CA PRO A 73 -24.01 29.67 -18.58
C PRO A 73 -24.51 28.84 -17.37
N THR A 74 -25.26 27.79 -17.66
CA THR A 74 -25.71 26.82 -16.66
C THR A 74 -24.45 26.24 -15.99
N PRO A 75 -24.31 26.28 -14.67
CA PRO A 75 -23.15 25.71 -13.99
C PRO A 75 -22.99 24.24 -14.39
N ALA A 76 -21.76 23.85 -14.72
CA ALA A 76 -21.43 22.46 -15.01
C ALA A 76 -21.79 21.59 -13.80
N PRO A 77 -22.34 20.38 -13.99
CA PRO A 77 -22.68 19.50 -12.89
C PRO A 77 -21.44 19.20 -12.06
N THR A 78 -21.56 19.31 -10.75
CA THR A 78 -20.48 18.95 -9.82
C THR A 78 -20.10 17.48 -10.02
N PRO A 79 -18.80 17.13 -10.17
CA PRO A 79 -18.38 15.75 -10.34
C PRO A 79 -18.84 14.87 -9.18
N VAL A 80 -19.45 13.72 -9.48
CA VAL A 80 -19.87 12.75 -8.46
C VAL A 80 -18.60 12.14 -7.83
N PRO A 81 -18.47 12.12 -6.49
CA PRO A 81 -17.35 11.52 -5.81
C PRO A 81 -17.14 10.05 -6.25
N MET A 82 -15.88 9.61 -6.37
CA MET A 82 -15.55 8.26 -6.84
C MET A 82 -16.19 7.17 -5.97
N GLU A 83 -16.19 7.35 -4.66
CA GLU A 83 -16.83 6.41 -3.73
C GLU A 83 -18.32 6.22 -4.02
N VAL A 84 -19.05 7.27 -4.35
CA VAL A 84 -20.48 7.19 -4.69
C VAL A 84 -20.69 6.38 -5.97
N LYS A 85 -19.81 6.57 -6.97
CA LYS A 85 -19.85 5.78 -8.20
C LYS A 85 -19.56 4.31 -7.92
N LEU A 86 -18.53 4.00 -7.12
CA LEU A 86 -18.18 2.64 -6.73
C LEU A 86 -19.32 1.95 -5.97
N ARG A 87 -19.92 2.61 -5.00
CA ARG A 87 -21.09 2.07 -4.26
C ARG A 87 -22.29 1.81 -5.18
N SER A 88 -22.54 2.70 -6.12
CA SER A 88 -23.59 2.51 -7.14
C SER A 88 -23.30 1.30 -8.02
N TYR A 89 -22.05 1.15 -8.48
CA TYR A 89 -21.63 -0.01 -9.26
C TYR A 89 -21.76 -1.32 -8.46
N MET A 90 -21.31 -1.32 -7.20
CA MET A 90 -21.37 -2.48 -6.29
C MET A 90 -22.81 -2.95 -6.01
N ALA A 91 -23.78 -2.05 -6.02
CA ALA A 91 -25.18 -2.42 -5.84
C ALA A 91 -25.72 -3.34 -6.93
N GLY A 92 -25.11 -3.34 -8.12
CA GLY A 92 -25.42 -4.26 -9.23
C GLY A 92 -24.64 -5.56 -9.21
N MET A 93 -23.62 -5.72 -8.36
CA MET A 93 -22.79 -6.92 -8.29
C MET A 93 -23.50 -8.04 -7.52
N THR A 94 -23.37 -9.27 -8.04
CA THR A 94 -23.77 -10.48 -7.33
C THR A 94 -22.81 -10.80 -6.18
N ASP A 95 -23.26 -11.58 -5.17
CA ASP A 95 -22.41 -12.06 -4.08
C ASP A 95 -21.17 -12.81 -4.62
N LYS A 96 -21.34 -13.59 -5.69
CA LYS A 96 -20.25 -14.29 -6.36
C LYS A 96 -19.17 -13.33 -6.90
N GLU A 97 -19.56 -12.26 -7.58
CA GLU A 97 -18.64 -11.26 -8.10
C GLU A 97 -17.95 -10.50 -6.97
N LYS A 98 -18.66 -10.20 -5.90
CA LYS A 98 -18.11 -9.58 -4.70
C LYS A 98 -17.08 -10.47 -4.00
N ILE A 99 -17.40 -11.76 -3.79
CA ILE A 99 -16.47 -12.75 -3.21
C ILE A 99 -15.23 -12.90 -4.10
N GLY A 100 -15.40 -12.90 -5.42
CA GLY A 100 -14.29 -12.96 -6.37
C GLY A 100 -13.29 -11.80 -6.22
N GLN A 101 -13.73 -10.62 -5.76
CA GLN A 101 -12.83 -9.50 -5.49
C GLN A 101 -11.96 -9.72 -4.24
N LEU A 102 -12.38 -10.57 -3.30
CA LEU A 102 -11.68 -10.83 -2.05
C LEU A 102 -10.55 -11.87 -2.17
N VAL A 103 -10.29 -12.39 -3.36
CA VAL A 103 -9.26 -13.41 -3.57
C VAL A 103 -8.23 -12.97 -4.61
N MET A 104 -6.96 -13.30 -4.34
CA MET A 104 -5.82 -13.13 -5.23
C MET A 104 -5.15 -14.50 -5.43
N PHE A 105 -5.39 -15.11 -6.58
CA PHE A 105 -4.98 -16.48 -6.83
C PHE A 105 -3.84 -16.59 -7.84
N GLY A 106 -2.93 -17.54 -7.57
CA GLY A 106 -1.85 -17.89 -8.49
C GLY A 106 -2.18 -19.14 -9.30
N PHE A 107 -1.43 -19.32 -10.38
CA PHE A 107 -1.49 -20.50 -11.24
C PHE A 107 -0.10 -20.88 -11.76
N SER A 108 0.03 -22.06 -12.35
CA SER A 108 1.25 -22.51 -13.00
C SER A 108 1.20 -22.28 -14.50
N GLY A 109 2.30 -21.81 -15.09
CA GLY A 109 2.43 -21.55 -16.52
C GLY A 109 3.07 -20.20 -16.82
N THR A 110 3.78 -20.11 -17.95
CA THR A 110 4.53 -18.92 -18.38
C THR A 110 3.99 -18.29 -19.66
N ASN A 111 3.14 -19.02 -20.42
CA ASN A 111 2.69 -18.59 -21.75
C ASN A 111 1.24 -18.14 -21.77
N ALA A 112 0.41 -18.79 -20.98
CA ALA A 112 -1.03 -18.55 -20.90
C ALA A 112 -1.57 -19.02 -19.56
N VAL A 113 -2.76 -18.56 -19.23
CA VAL A 113 -3.56 -19.06 -18.12
C VAL A 113 -3.87 -20.55 -18.35
N SER A 114 -3.65 -21.40 -17.33
CA SER A 114 -3.98 -22.82 -17.46
C SER A 114 -5.50 -23.01 -17.59
N THR A 115 -5.91 -24.03 -18.35
CA THR A 115 -7.34 -24.35 -18.56
C THR A 115 -8.10 -24.51 -17.24
N GLU A 116 -7.48 -25.14 -16.25
CA GLU A 116 -8.10 -25.33 -14.94
C GLU A 116 -8.25 -24.02 -14.17
N PHE A 117 -7.25 -23.14 -14.23
CA PHE A 117 -7.34 -21.83 -13.60
C PHE A 117 -8.35 -20.92 -14.32
N ALA A 118 -8.40 -20.95 -15.64
CA ALA A 118 -9.42 -20.23 -16.42
C ALA A 118 -10.85 -20.61 -16.02
N LYS A 119 -11.09 -21.92 -15.75
CA LYS A 119 -12.38 -22.37 -15.19
C LYS A 119 -12.67 -21.76 -13.83
N ILE A 120 -11.69 -21.73 -12.91
CA ILE A 120 -11.86 -21.13 -11.59
C ILE A 120 -12.14 -19.62 -11.73
N MET A 121 -11.40 -18.90 -12.59
CA MET A 121 -11.64 -17.48 -12.84
C MET A 121 -13.07 -17.19 -13.29
N THR A 122 -13.60 -17.98 -14.22
CA THR A 122 -14.96 -17.79 -14.75
C THR A 122 -16.03 -18.27 -13.75
N GLU A 123 -15.82 -19.43 -13.14
CA GLU A 123 -16.78 -20.07 -12.22
C GLU A 123 -17.00 -19.20 -10.97
N TYR A 124 -15.95 -18.55 -10.47
CA TYR A 124 -16.00 -17.79 -9.21
C TYR A 124 -15.77 -16.28 -9.39
N ALA A 125 -15.68 -15.79 -10.61
CA ALA A 125 -15.40 -14.38 -10.92
C ALA A 125 -14.16 -13.83 -10.21
N VAL A 126 -13.05 -14.62 -10.15
CA VAL A 126 -11.80 -14.26 -9.47
C VAL A 126 -11.30 -12.91 -9.94
N GLY A 127 -11.14 -11.97 -9.01
CA GLY A 127 -10.87 -10.57 -9.30
C GLY A 127 -9.39 -10.20 -9.35
N ASN A 128 -8.49 -10.98 -8.75
CA ASN A 128 -7.07 -10.62 -8.65
C ASN A 128 -6.17 -11.83 -8.84
N VAL A 129 -4.94 -11.59 -9.34
CA VAL A 129 -3.99 -12.65 -9.70
C VAL A 129 -2.61 -12.33 -9.15
N ILE A 130 -1.91 -13.35 -8.61
CA ILE A 130 -0.50 -13.27 -8.25
C ILE A 130 0.36 -14.08 -9.21
N LEU A 131 1.48 -13.48 -9.64
CA LEU A 131 2.52 -14.12 -10.42
C LEU A 131 3.72 -14.45 -9.53
N TYR A 132 4.25 -15.65 -9.69
CA TYR A 132 5.46 -16.12 -9.02
C TYR A 132 6.62 -16.27 -10.02
N GLY A 133 7.81 -16.54 -9.52
CA GLY A 133 8.97 -16.82 -10.37
C GLY A 133 8.73 -17.96 -11.39
N ALA A 134 7.83 -18.90 -11.07
CA ALA A 134 7.40 -19.97 -11.98
C ALA A 134 6.59 -19.47 -13.21
N ASN A 135 6.04 -18.26 -13.14
CA ASN A 135 5.33 -17.63 -14.25
C ASN A 135 6.26 -16.80 -15.15
N ILE A 136 7.52 -16.55 -14.70
CA ILE A 136 8.45 -15.66 -15.38
C ILE A 136 9.57 -16.47 -16.04
N SER A 137 9.71 -16.34 -17.36
CA SER A 137 10.72 -17.03 -18.15
C SER A 137 12.06 -16.25 -18.15
N ARG A 138 12.76 -16.27 -17.01
CA ARG A 138 14.02 -15.52 -16.80
C ARG A 138 15.12 -15.84 -17.81
N GLY A 139 15.04 -16.99 -18.49
CA GLY A 139 15.97 -17.42 -19.53
C GLY A 139 15.79 -16.71 -20.87
N ASP A 140 14.65 -16.05 -21.08
CA ASP A 140 14.40 -15.30 -22.31
C ASP A 140 15.41 -14.14 -22.48
N ARG A 141 15.61 -13.69 -23.73
CA ARG A 141 16.61 -12.67 -24.05
C ARG A 141 16.37 -11.38 -23.27
N ASP A 142 15.12 -10.98 -23.12
CA ASP A 142 14.66 -9.80 -22.39
C ASP A 142 14.53 -10.02 -20.87
N GLY A 143 14.82 -11.23 -20.35
CA GLY A 143 14.69 -11.58 -18.94
C GLY A 143 13.28 -11.95 -18.49
N GLY A 144 12.36 -12.16 -19.43
CA GLY A 144 11.00 -12.64 -19.20
C GLY A 144 9.91 -11.55 -19.29
N PHE A 145 10.27 -10.32 -19.62
CA PHE A 145 9.33 -9.20 -19.68
C PHE A 145 8.29 -9.34 -20.81
N ASP A 146 8.72 -9.61 -22.06
CA ASP A 146 7.80 -9.76 -23.20
C ASP A 146 6.78 -10.89 -22.99
N ARG A 147 7.22 -11.99 -22.41
CA ARG A 147 6.35 -13.13 -22.12
C ARG A 147 5.38 -12.82 -20.99
N CYS A 148 5.81 -12.10 -19.98
CA CYS A 148 4.95 -11.60 -18.92
C CYS A 148 3.87 -10.66 -19.47
N ALA A 149 4.20 -9.75 -20.37
CA ALA A 149 3.24 -8.88 -21.03
C ALA A 149 2.15 -9.66 -21.79
N LYS A 150 2.52 -10.74 -22.47
CA LYS A 150 1.53 -11.64 -23.12
C LYS A 150 0.67 -12.35 -22.09
N LEU A 151 1.27 -12.83 -21.00
CA LEU A 151 0.55 -13.54 -19.94
C LEU A 151 -0.45 -12.64 -19.22
N THR A 152 -0.08 -11.39 -18.89
CA THR A 152 -0.99 -10.44 -18.24
C THR A 152 -2.15 -10.04 -19.15
N LYS A 153 -1.91 -9.94 -20.47
CA LYS A 153 -2.97 -9.73 -21.46
C LYS A 153 -3.92 -10.94 -21.50
N ASP A 154 -3.41 -12.16 -21.47
CA ASP A 154 -4.20 -13.38 -21.42
C ASP A 154 -5.03 -13.49 -20.13
N ILE A 155 -4.44 -13.14 -18.96
CA ILE A 155 -5.17 -13.05 -17.69
C ILE A 155 -6.37 -12.10 -17.83
N ARG A 156 -6.19 -10.90 -18.38
CA ARG A 156 -7.28 -9.94 -18.57
C ARG A 156 -8.38 -10.46 -19.49
N ALA A 157 -8.02 -11.24 -20.51
CA ALA A 157 -8.98 -11.85 -21.43
C ALA A 157 -9.86 -12.93 -20.77
N HIS A 158 -9.43 -13.50 -19.64
CA HIS A 158 -10.19 -14.50 -18.88
C HIS A 158 -11.00 -13.90 -17.70
N MET A 159 -10.98 -12.57 -17.51
CA MET A 159 -11.78 -11.94 -16.47
C MET A 159 -13.28 -12.09 -16.76
N ALA A 160 -14.06 -12.37 -15.71
CA ALA A 160 -15.49 -12.61 -15.84
C ALA A 160 -16.37 -11.36 -16.07
N GLY A 161 -15.78 -10.17 -16.06
CA GLY A 161 -16.50 -8.91 -16.19
C GLY A 161 -15.58 -7.74 -16.55
N PRO A 162 -16.11 -6.51 -16.55
CA PRO A 162 -15.36 -5.31 -16.96
C PRO A 162 -14.34 -4.82 -15.93
N ILE A 163 -14.43 -5.31 -14.66
CA ILE A 163 -13.52 -4.89 -13.60
C ILE A 163 -12.11 -5.44 -13.86
N PRO A 164 -11.09 -4.60 -14.07
CA PRO A 164 -9.74 -5.08 -14.31
C PRO A 164 -9.14 -5.75 -13.06
N PRO A 165 -8.25 -6.75 -13.23
CA PRO A 165 -7.60 -7.38 -12.10
C PRO A 165 -6.52 -6.51 -11.48
N LEU A 166 -6.29 -6.67 -10.15
CA LEU A 166 -4.95 -6.45 -9.62
C LEU A 166 -4.11 -7.66 -10.04
N ILE A 167 -3.00 -7.40 -10.71
CA ILE A 167 -2.00 -8.41 -11.06
C ILE A 167 -0.75 -8.07 -10.25
N SER A 168 -0.42 -8.94 -9.31
CA SER A 168 0.65 -8.73 -8.35
C SER A 168 1.85 -9.65 -8.57
N ILE A 169 2.99 -9.21 -8.07
CA ILE A 169 4.24 -9.96 -8.06
C ILE A 169 5.12 -9.48 -6.89
N ASP A 170 6.14 -10.28 -6.48
CA ASP A 170 7.16 -9.82 -5.55
C ASP A 170 8.40 -9.36 -6.31
N VAL A 171 8.75 -8.09 -6.23
CA VAL A 171 10.03 -7.55 -6.70
C VAL A 171 10.67 -6.67 -5.62
N GLU A 172 11.29 -7.33 -4.65
CA GLU A 172 11.91 -6.69 -3.48
C GLU A 172 13.34 -6.17 -3.75
N GLY A 173 13.94 -6.62 -4.83
CA GLY A 173 15.38 -6.50 -5.08
C GLY A 173 16.18 -7.71 -4.58
N GLY A 174 17.51 -7.69 -4.74
CA GLY A 174 18.39 -8.77 -4.32
C GLY A 174 17.99 -10.14 -4.89
N LYS A 175 17.67 -11.10 -4.00
CA LYS A 175 17.26 -12.46 -4.38
C LYS A 175 15.80 -12.54 -4.86
N VAL A 176 14.96 -11.61 -4.45
CA VAL A 176 13.52 -11.61 -4.77
C VAL A 176 13.24 -10.59 -5.85
N THR A 177 13.54 -10.96 -7.11
CA THR A 177 13.40 -10.06 -8.27
C THR A 177 12.49 -10.60 -9.36
N ARG A 178 12.15 -11.87 -9.35
CA ARG A 178 11.36 -12.65 -10.33
C ARG A 178 11.87 -12.55 -11.77
N PHE A 179 12.16 -11.35 -12.30
CA PHE A 179 12.73 -11.10 -13.62
C PHE A 179 14.27 -11.14 -13.62
N ARG A 180 14.87 -11.25 -14.81
CA ARG A 180 16.30 -10.98 -15.01
C ARG A 180 16.48 -9.54 -15.46
N TRP A 181 16.89 -8.68 -14.55
CA TRP A 181 17.10 -7.26 -14.80
C TRP A 181 18.43 -7.00 -15.50
N GLN A 182 18.43 -6.08 -16.47
CA GLN A 182 19.68 -5.64 -17.14
C GLN A 182 20.64 -4.99 -16.13
N ASN A 183 20.13 -4.06 -15.33
CA ASN A 183 20.84 -3.47 -14.20
C ASN A 183 20.38 -4.16 -12.92
N LYS A 184 21.30 -4.79 -12.22
CA LYS A 184 21.01 -5.52 -10.97
C LYS A 184 20.29 -4.63 -9.97
N LEU A 185 19.21 -5.12 -9.41
CA LEU A 185 18.53 -4.46 -8.29
C LEU A 185 19.31 -4.74 -6.99
N LEU A 186 19.53 -3.68 -6.21
CA LEU A 186 20.09 -3.82 -4.87
C LEU A 186 19.10 -4.57 -3.99
N SER A 187 19.60 -5.36 -3.03
CA SER A 187 18.76 -5.92 -1.98
C SER A 187 18.25 -4.82 -1.04
N ALA A 188 17.18 -5.11 -0.30
CA ALA A 188 16.68 -4.20 0.71
C ALA A 188 17.79 -3.80 1.71
N HIS A 189 18.59 -4.78 2.17
CA HIS A 189 19.73 -4.55 3.05
C HIS A 189 20.78 -3.63 2.44
N ALA A 190 21.13 -3.84 1.17
CA ALA A 190 22.11 -3.00 0.48
C ALA A 190 21.59 -1.55 0.27
N LEU A 191 20.28 -1.34 0.17
CA LEU A 191 19.68 -0.01 0.16
C LEU A 191 19.76 0.61 1.57
N GLY A 192 19.44 -0.16 2.62
CA GLY A 192 19.56 0.28 4.02
C GLY A 192 20.99 0.66 4.42
N GLU A 193 21.99 -0.11 3.96
CA GLU A 193 23.41 0.18 4.16
C GLU A 193 23.87 1.48 3.48
N LYS A 194 23.26 1.83 2.34
CA LYS A 194 23.52 3.12 1.66
C LYS A 194 22.88 4.30 2.37
N ASP A 195 21.77 4.08 3.04
CA ASP A 195 20.97 5.11 3.70
C ASP A 195 20.64 6.30 2.79
N ASP A 196 20.33 6.01 1.51
CA ASP A 196 20.04 6.99 0.45
C ASP A 196 18.60 6.78 -0.05
N GLU A 197 17.69 7.62 0.46
CA GLU A 197 16.26 7.59 0.12
C GLU A 197 16.00 7.86 -1.38
N ALA A 198 16.81 8.74 -2.00
CA ALA A 198 16.66 9.03 -3.43
C ALA A 198 17.03 7.82 -4.28
N ALA A 199 18.08 7.06 -3.89
CA ALA A 199 18.45 5.83 -4.57
C ALA A 199 17.38 4.73 -4.37
N ALA A 200 16.78 4.61 -3.19
CA ALA A 200 15.69 3.69 -2.92
C ALA A 200 14.45 4.03 -3.76
N ARG A 201 13.98 5.29 -3.73
CA ARG A 201 12.88 5.77 -4.56
C ARG A 201 13.12 5.49 -6.04
N SER A 202 14.28 5.86 -6.57
CA SER A 202 14.61 5.66 -7.99
C SER A 202 14.65 4.18 -8.39
N GLN A 203 15.12 3.29 -7.52
CA GLN A 203 15.08 1.85 -7.80
C GLN A 203 13.64 1.34 -7.89
N PHE A 204 12.77 1.73 -6.95
CA PHE A 204 11.39 1.25 -6.91
C PHE A 204 10.50 1.92 -7.97
N GLU A 205 10.77 3.17 -8.36
CA GLU A 205 10.15 3.80 -9.52
C GLU A 205 10.49 3.06 -10.81
N ARG A 206 11.74 2.68 -11.00
CA ARG A 206 12.17 1.85 -12.14
C ARG A 206 11.53 0.45 -12.12
N ILE A 207 11.38 -0.16 -10.95
CA ILE A 207 10.64 -1.43 -10.78
C ILE A 207 9.20 -1.24 -11.23
N ALA A 208 8.50 -0.26 -10.70
CA ALA A 208 7.11 0.01 -10.99
C ALA A 208 6.86 0.31 -12.48
N GLY A 209 7.70 1.14 -13.11
CA GLY A 209 7.61 1.40 -14.55
C GLY A 209 7.73 0.13 -15.39
N ALA A 210 8.73 -0.71 -15.11
CA ALA A 210 8.90 -1.97 -15.82
C ALA A 210 7.76 -2.98 -15.57
N LEU A 211 7.17 -3.00 -14.38
CA LEU A 211 6.00 -3.80 -14.05
C LEU A 211 4.76 -3.30 -14.79
N SER A 212 4.54 -1.99 -14.82
CA SER A 212 3.45 -1.35 -15.55
C SER A 212 3.51 -1.65 -17.05
N ASP A 213 4.70 -1.59 -17.66
CA ASP A 213 4.94 -1.91 -19.08
C ASP A 213 4.50 -3.33 -19.45
N VAL A 214 4.62 -4.28 -18.53
CA VAL A 214 4.18 -5.66 -18.73
C VAL A 214 2.78 -5.94 -18.15
N GLY A 215 2.09 -4.89 -17.70
CA GLY A 215 0.71 -4.98 -17.22
C GLY A 215 0.55 -5.56 -15.82
N VAL A 216 1.59 -5.60 -15.02
CA VAL A 216 1.54 -5.83 -13.57
C VAL A 216 1.32 -4.47 -12.89
N ASN A 217 0.43 -4.39 -11.91
CA ASN A 217 0.02 -3.12 -11.29
C ASN A 217 0.11 -3.12 -9.75
N THR A 218 0.67 -4.17 -9.16
CA THR A 218 0.82 -4.29 -7.70
C THR A 218 2.14 -5.00 -7.40
N ASP A 219 3.03 -4.37 -6.63
CA ASP A 219 4.21 -5.03 -6.07
C ASP A 219 3.95 -5.39 -4.60
N LEU A 220 4.22 -6.65 -4.24
CA LEU A 220 4.14 -7.12 -2.87
C LEU A 220 5.46 -6.76 -2.14
N GLY A 221 5.64 -5.49 -1.92
CA GLY A 221 6.82 -4.85 -1.32
C GLY A 221 6.55 -3.38 -0.99
N PRO A 222 7.46 -2.72 -0.26
CA PRO A 222 8.71 -3.22 0.33
C PRO A 222 8.52 -4.10 1.56
N VAL A 223 9.59 -4.83 1.95
CA VAL A 223 9.67 -5.53 3.23
C VAL A 223 10.04 -4.53 4.32
N LEU A 224 9.16 -4.37 5.32
CA LEU A 224 9.37 -3.46 6.46
C LEU A 224 9.72 -4.17 7.76
N ASP A 225 9.88 -5.49 7.70
CA ASP A 225 10.36 -6.26 8.84
C ASP A 225 11.70 -5.73 9.34
N VAL A 226 11.85 -5.63 10.66
CA VAL A 226 13.08 -5.22 11.32
C VAL A 226 13.61 -6.34 12.23
N ALA A 227 14.93 -6.48 12.30
CA ALA A 227 15.58 -7.41 13.24
C ALA A 227 16.94 -6.85 13.64
N LYS A 228 17.25 -6.88 14.95
CA LYS A 228 18.56 -6.39 15.45
C LYS A 228 19.76 -7.11 14.81
N ASN A 229 19.55 -8.30 14.28
CA ASN A 229 20.55 -9.03 13.49
C ASN A 229 19.87 -9.69 12.28
N PRO A 230 19.74 -9.00 11.15
CA PRO A 230 19.09 -9.52 9.94
C PRO A 230 19.64 -10.88 9.49
N ALA A 231 20.96 -11.07 9.56
CA ALA A 231 21.63 -12.31 9.12
C ALA A 231 21.21 -13.57 9.92
N LYS A 232 20.62 -13.40 11.10
CA LYS A 232 20.11 -14.49 11.94
C LYS A 232 18.64 -14.84 11.67
N THR A 233 17.97 -14.11 10.76
CA THR A 233 16.60 -14.41 10.37
C THR A 233 16.60 -15.11 9.01
N PHE A 234 15.51 -15.83 8.69
CA PHE A 234 15.35 -16.39 7.33
C PHE A 234 15.17 -15.30 6.26
N LEU A 235 14.75 -14.09 6.65
CA LEU A 235 14.61 -12.95 5.75
C LEU A 235 15.96 -12.44 5.24
N GLY A 236 16.99 -12.41 6.10
CA GLY A 236 18.34 -12.03 5.73
C GLY A 236 18.42 -10.67 5.02
N GLU A 237 18.92 -10.66 3.78
CA GLU A 237 19.10 -9.45 2.96
C GLU A 237 17.77 -8.80 2.50
N ARG A 238 16.62 -9.41 2.79
CA ARG A 238 15.30 -8.79 2.54
C ARG A 238 14.96 -7.73 3.58
N ILE A 239 15.59 -7.74 4.76
CA ILE A 239 15.46 -6.71 5.79
C ILE A 239 16.28 -5.49 5.39
N ILE A 240 15.66 -4.31 5.38
CA ILE A 240 16.31 -3.04 5.06
C ILE A 240 17.39 -2.74 6.10
N SER A 241 17.01 -2.72 7.38
CA SER A 241 17.90 -2.38 8.48
C SER A 241 17.49 -3.06 9.79
N GLY A 242 18.43 -3.19 10.72
CA GLY A 242 18.16 -3.49 12.11
C GLY A 242 17.84 -2.25 12.97
N ASP A 243 17.89 -1.07 12.35
CA ASP A 243 17.42 0.19 12.93
C ASP A 243 16.03 0.48 12.33
N GLU A 244 15.02 0.61 13.18
CA GLU A 244 13.62 0.80 12.79
C GLU A 244 13.39 2.14 12.10
N THR A 245 14.19 3.16 12.42
CA THR A 245 14.06 4.48 11.81
C THR A 245 14.63 4.52 10.39
N VAL A 246 15.75 3.83 10.16
CA VAL A 246 16.31 3.63 8.82
C VAL A 246 15.36 2.77 7.98
N ALA A 247 14.84 1.67 8.53
CA ALA A 247 13.88 0.81 7.84
C ALA A 247 12.62 1.58 7.43
N ALA A 248 12.11 2.45 8.31
CA ALA A 248 10.95 3.29 8.05
C ALA A 248 11.21 4.30 6.92
N ARG A 249 12.27 5.12 7.01
CA ARG A 249 12.59 6.13 6.00
C ARG A 249 12.82 5.52 4.61
N MET A 250 13.67 4.49 4.57
CA MET A 250 13.97 3.80 3.32
C MET A 250 12.75 3.08 2.75
N GLY A 251 11.92 2.49 3.62
CA GLY A 251 10.67 1.86 3.23
C GLY A 251 9.67 2.87 2.65
N CYS A 252 9.51 4.05 3.26
CA CYS A 252 8.67 5.13 2.72
C CYS A 252 9.16 5.59 1.35
N ALA A 253 10.48 5.74 1.14
CA ALA A 253 11.04 6.08 -0.16
C ALA A 253 10.75 5.00 -1.23
N CYS A 254 10.76 3.71 -0.85
CA CYS A 254 10.35 2.61 -1.73
C CYS A 254 8.86 2.69 -2.11
N ILE A 255 7.98 2.99 -1.14
CA ILE A 255 6.53 3.18 -1.37
C ILE A 255 6.31 4.32 -2.38
N GLU A 256 6.92 5.48 -2.15
CA GLU A 256 6.82 6.62 -3.07
C GLU A 256 7.28 6.25 -4.50
N GLY A 257 8.38 5.48 -4.61
CA GLY A 257 8.89 5.00 -5.90
C GLY A 257 7.91 4.10 -6.62
N LEU A 258 7.28 3.13 -5.93
CA LEU A 258 6.26 2.26 -6.52
C LEU A 258 5.05 3.05 -7.01
N GLN A 259 4.54 3.95 -6.17
CA GLN A 259 3.36 4.74 -6.47
C GLN A 259 3.59 5.72 -7.63
N SER A 260 4.75 6.38 -7.69
CA SER A 260 5.11 7.29 -8.78
C SER A 260 5.25 6.56 -10.11
N GLY A 261 5.65 5.29 -10.11
CA GLY A 261 5.72 4.43 -11.29
C GLY A 261 4.40 3.74 -11.67
N GLY A 262 3.30 4.00 -10.95
CA GLY A 262 1.95 3.49 -11.27
C GLY A 262 1.64 2.09 -10.72
N CYS A 263 2.36 1.60 -9.69
CA CYS A 263 2.07 0.35 -9.00
C CYS A 263 1.57 0.60 -7.58
N LEU A 264 0.64 -0.24 -7.11
CA LEU A 264 0.31 -0.31 -5.69
C LEU A 264 1.49 -0.91 -4.92
N SER A 265 1.76 -0.34 -3.74
CA SER A 265 2.72 -0.83 -2.76
C SER A 265 2.01 -1.68 -1.70
N VAL A 266 2.48 -2.91 -1.44
CA VAL A 266 1.95 -3.77 -0.37
C VAL A 266 3.07 -4.11 0.59
N VAL A 267 3.15 -3.36 1.70
CA VAL A 267 4.21 -3.54 2.70
C VAL A 267 4.01 -4.81 3.53
N LYS A 268 5.12 -5.45 3.97
CA LYS A 268 5.08 -6.77 4.62
C LYS A 268 6.22 -6.99 5.60
N HIS A 269 6.06 -7.94 6.55
CA HIS A 269 4.94 -8.82 6.89
C HIS A 269 4.41 -8.44 8.28
N PHE A 270 3.28 -7.75 8.32
CA PHE A 270 2.72 -7.20 9.57
C PHE A 270 2.29 -8.34 10.54
N PRO A 271 2.52 -8.21 11.84
CA PRO A 271 3.08 -7.10 12.61
C PRO A 271 4.61 -7.12 12.80
N GLY A 272 5.36 -7.90 12.01
CA GLY A 272 6.81 -7.94 12.04
C GLY A 272 7.38 -9.36 12.11
N HIS A 273 7.74 -9.94 10.95
CA HIS A 273 8.30 -11.29 10.85
C HIS A 273 9.77 -11.34 11.29
N GLY A 274 10.44 -10.20 11.36
CA GLY A 274 11.83 -10.11 11.84
C GLY A 274 12.01 -10.43 13.33
N ALA A 275 10.91 -10.49 14.09
CA ALA A 275 10.90 -10.88 15.51
C ALA A 275 11.19 -12.37 15.76
N THR A 276 11.23 -13.21 14.71
CA THR A 276 11.48 -14.65 14.80
C THR A 276 12.49 -15.11 13.76
N ALA A 277 13.30 -16.13 14.12
CA ALA A 277 14.15 -16.83 13.16
C ALA A 277 13.42 -17.96 12.41
N ALA A 278 12.24 -18.36 12.89
CA ALA A 278 11.47 -19.45 12.29
C ALA A 278 10.78 -19.00 11.01
N ASP A 279 10.81 -19.84 9.99
CA ASP A 279 10.14 -19.62 8.71
C ASP A 279 8.69 -20.10 8.80
N SER A 280 7.73 -19.23 8.45
CA SER A 280 6.31 -19.56 8.40
C SER A 280 5.92 -20.54 7.28
N HIS A 281 6.84 -20.82 6.35
CA HIS A 281 6.66 -21.91 5.38
C HIS A 281 6.76 -23.30 6.04
N ASP A 282 7.54 -23.45 7.10
CA ASP A 282 7.79 -24.73 7.77
C ASP A 282 6.78 -25.03 8.89
N GLY A 283 6.23 -24.00 9.52
CA GLY A 283 5.28 -24.13 10.63
C GLY A 283 4.79 -22.76 11.12
N THR A 284 4.07 -22.72 12.24
CA THR A 284 3.60 -21.46 12.84
C THR A 284 4.68 -20.88 13.76
N PRO A 285 5.37 -19.80 13.35
CA PRO A 285 6.29 -19.11 14.26
C PRO A 285 5.54 -18.56 15.48
N VAL A 286 6.23 -18.51 16.62
CA VAL A 286 5.69 -17.96 17.87
C VAL A 286 6.61 -16.83 18.35
N VAL A 287 6.03 -15.65 18.56
CA VAL A 287 6.74 -14.48 19.08
C VAL A 287 6.16 -14.11 20.44
N LYS A 288 6.98 -14.19 21.48
CA LYS A 288 6.61 -13.82 22.85
C LYS A 288 7.04 -12.38 23.12
N LYS A 289 6.19 -11.45 22.75
CA LYS A 289 6.34 -10.00 22.96
C LYS A 289 4.99 -9.39 23.30
N SER A 290 5.00 -8.40 24.20
CA SER A 290 3.84 -7.56 24.43
C SER A 290 3.57 -6.63 23.23
N LEU A 291 2.35 -6.12 23.13
CA LEU A 291 2.00 -5.16 22.07
C LEU A 291 2.80 -3.86 22.19
N GLU A 292 3.10 -3.43 23.43
CA GLU A 292 3.96 -2.27 23.70
C GLU A 292 5.37 -2.47 23.11
N ALA A 293 5.98 -3.62 23.37
CA ALA A 293 7.30 -3.95 22.82
C ALA A 293 7.31 -4.03 21.28
N LEU A 294 6.20 -4.43 20.66
CA LEU A 294 6.06 -4.39 19.19
C LEU A 294 5.95 -2.95 18.68
N ARG A 295 5.21 -2.06 19.38
CA ARG A 295 5.07 -0.65 19.00
C ARG A 295 6.42 0.06 18.97
N ASP A 296 7.26 -0.22 19.94
CA ASP A 296 8.56 0.44 20.09
C ASP A 296 9.57 0.02 19.01
N TYR A 297 9.33 -1.07 18.28
CA TYR A 297 10.30 -1.57 17.31
C TYR A 297 9.68 -2.12 16.04
N GLU A 298 9.00 -3.28 16.08
CA GLU A 298 8.52 -3.96 14.89
C GLU A 298 7.42 -3.18 14.14
N LEU A 299 6.52 -2.52 14.88
CA LEU A 299 5.40 -1.79 14.30
C LEU A 299 5.78 -0.38 13.81
N TYR A 300 6.90 0.18 14.27
CA TYR A 300 7.30 1.54 13.91
C TYR A 300 7.41 1.77 12.39
N PRO A 301 8.10 0.91 11.59
CA PRO A 301 8.16 1.10 10.15
C PRO A 301 6.79 1.00 9.46
N PHE A 302 5.90 0.15 9.97
CA PHE A 302 4.53 0.04 9.43
C PHE A 302 3.69 1.29 9.74
N GLN A 303 3.82 1.85 10.96
CA GLN A 303 3.17 3.11 11.30
C GLN A 303 3.62 4.25 10.35
N GLN A 304 4.92 4.35 10.07
CA GLN A 304 5.42 5.33 9.12
C GLN A 304 4.94 5.07 7.69
N ALA A 305 4.85 3.81 7.27
CA ALA A 305 4.30 3.43 5.97
C ALA A 305 2.81 3.80 5.82
N VAL A 306 2.01 3.67 6.88
CA VAL A 306 0.61 4.12 6.91
C VAL A 306 0.54 5.63 6.70
N VAL A 307 1.36 6.40 7.41
CA VAL A 307 1.46 7.86 7.25
C VAL A 307 1.92 8.25 5.84
N ALA A 308 2.85 7.49 5.25
CA ALA A 308 3.30 7.67 3.87
C ALA A 308 2.27 7.24 2.80
N GLY A 309 1.14 6.70 3.22
CA GLY A 309 0.05 6.30 2.31
C GLY A 309 0.28 4.98 1.57
N ALA A 310 0.89 3.98 2.22
CA ALA A 310 0.98 2.62 1.67
C ALA A 310 -0.39 2.11 1.21
N ASP A 311 -0.44 1.46 0.05
CA ASP A 311 -1.71 1.01 -0.56
C ASP A 311 -2.23 -0.28 0.06
N GLY A 312 -1.31 -1.12 0.55
CA GLY A 312 -1.66 -2.40 1.17
C GLY A 312 -0.69 -2.79 2.28
N VAL A 313 -1.18 -3.61 3.21
CA VAL A 313 -0.40 -4.25 4.27
C VAL A 313 -0.66 -5.75 4.22
N MET A 314 0.41 -6.54 4.14
CA MET A 314 0.32 -8.02 4.16
C MET A 314 0.53 -8.56 5.56
N MET A 315 -0.43 -9.39 6.01
CA MET A 315 -0.46 -10.02 7.33
C MET A 315 0.35 -11.31 7.37
N ALA A 316 1.26 -11.43 8.33
CA ALA A 316 2.05 -12.64 8.56
C ALA A 316 1.25 -13.77 9.25
N HIS A 317 1.67 -15.02 9.02
CA HIS A 317 1.13 -16.20 9.72
C HIS A 317 1.94 -16.52 10.99
N ILE A 318 1.91 -15.62 11.97
CA ILE A 318 2.67 -15.69 13.22
C ILE A 318 1.74 -15.65 14.42
N LEU A 319 2.00 -16.46 15.46
CA LEU A 319 1.28 -16.43 16.73
C LEU A 319 2.00 -15.52 17.73
N TYR A 320 1.26 -14.60 18.34
CA TYR A 320 1.69 -13.70 19.41
C TYR A 320 0.87 -13.99 20.69
N PRO A 321 1.24 -15.00 21.48
CA PRO A 321 0.39 -15.49 22.56
C PRO A 321 0.18 -14.51 23.71
N GLU A 322 1.03 -13.46 23.84
CA GLU A 322 0.86 -12.40 24.84
C GLU A 322 -0.15 -11.33 24.39
N ILE A 323 -0.61 -11.37 23.13
CA ILE A 323 -1.52 -10.38 22.53
C ILE A 323 -2.84 -11.04 22.12
N ASP A 324 -2.75 -12.11 21.34
CA ASP A 324 -3.87 -12.96 20.94
C ASP A 324 -3.43 -14.42 20.98
N PRO A 325 -3.71 -15.15 22.08
CA PRO A 325 -3.27 -16.53 22.23
C PRO A 325 -4.00 -17.52 21.31
N ASP A 326 -5.19 -17.15 20.82
CA ASP A 326 -6.08 -18.05 20.10
C ASP A 326 -5.91 -17.95 18.57
N HIS A 327 -5.40 -16.80 18.08
CA HIS A 327 -5.32 -16.53 16.66
C HIS A 327 -3.91 -16.08 16.23
N ILE A 328 -3.44 -16.60 15.12
CA ILE A 328 -2.27 -16.02 14.43
C ILE A 328 -2.61 -14.64 13.86
N ALA A 329 -1.62 -13.78 13.65
CA ALA A 329 -1.82 -12.38 13.26
C ALA A 329 -2.73 -12.23 12.03
N SER A 330 -2.62 -13.10 11.02
CA SER A 330 -3.51 -13.12 9.84
C SER A 330 -4.93 -13.64 10.10
N GLN A 331 -5.31 -13.87 11.35
CA GLN A 331 -6.65 -14.31 11.76
C GLN A 331 -7.15 -13.53 12.98
N SER A 332 -6.37 -12.53 13.42
CA SER A 332 -6.58 -11.78 14.65
C SER A 332 -7.21 -10.42 14.37
N ALA A 333 -8.40 -10.21 14.91
CA ALA A 333 -9.04 -8.89 14.90
C ALA A 333 -8.25 -7.87 15.73
N VAL A 334 -7.51 -8.33 16.76
CA VAL A 334 -6.63 -7.44 17.55
C VAL A 334 -5.59 -6.79 16.63
N PHE A 335 -4.94 -7.55 15.76
CA PHE A 335 -3.92 -6.99 14.86
C PHE A 335 -4.51 -6.23 13.68
N MET A 336 -5.55 -6.76 13.02
CA MET A 336 -6.09 -6.15 11.81
C MET A 336 -7.03 -4.99 12.10
N THR A 337 -7.99 -5.19 13.00
CA THR A 337 -8.98 -4.15 13.32
C THR A 337 -8.43 -3.16 14.35
N ASN A 338 -8.08 -3.63 15.56
CA ASN A 338 -7.77 -2.69 16.63
C ASN A 338 -6.43 -1.96 16.39
N VAL A 339 -5.34 -2.70 16.03
CA VAL A 339 -4.03 -2.08 15.85
C VAL A 339 -3.92 -1.41 14.49
N LEU A 340 -4.15 -2.14 13.38
CA LEU A 340 -3.85 -1.59 12.05
C LEU A 340 -4.92 -0.59 11.58
N ARG A 341 -6.23 -0.91 11.71
CA ARG A 341 -7.30 -0.01 11.28
C ARG A 341 -7.52 1.15 12.25
N GLU A 342 -7.77 0.83 13.53
CA GLU A 342 -8.23 1.84 14.50
C GLU A 342 -7.08 2.65 15.08
N GLU A 343 -6.01 2.01 15.57
CA GLU A 343 -4.90 2.70 16.22
C GLU A 343 -3.98 3.40 15.20
N MET A 344 -3.57 2.69 14.12
CA MET A 344 -2.68 3.27 13.09
C MET A 344 -3.42 4.06 12.03
N GLY A 345 -4.75 3.97 11.93
CA GLY A 345 -5.57 4.69 10.96
C GLY A 345 -5.42 4.20 9.52
N PHE A 346 -5.09 2.93 9.31
CA PHE A 346 -4.87 2.38 7.97
C PHE A 346 -6.18 2.18 7.21
N GLU A 347 -6.34 2.84 6.07
CA GLU A 347 -7.53 2.74 5.21
C GLU A 347 -7.34 1.86 3.96
N GLY A 348 -6.09 1.51 3.61
CA GLY A 348 -5.75 0.72 2.43
C GLY A 348 -6.15 -0.76 2.52
N LEU A 349 -5.62 -1.59 1.63
CA LEU A 349 -5.91 -3.02 1.56
C LEU A 349 -5.17 -3.82 2.65
N ILE A 350 -5.87 -4.70 3.35
CA ILE A 350 -5.25 -5.74 4.19
C ILE A 350 -5.26 -7.05 3.41
N LEU A 351 -4.05 -7.55 3.10
CA LEU A 351 -3.85 -8.81 2.41
C LEU A 351 -3.38 -9.89 3.38
N ALA A 352 -3.78 -11.12 3.18
CA ALA A 352 -3.12 -12.25 3.85
C ALA A 352 -1.84 -12.64 3.09
N ASP A 353 -0.83 -13.15 3.79
CA ASP A 353 0.25 -13.92 3.17
C ASP A 353 -0.30 -15.25 2.61
N ASP A 354 0.51 -15.98 1.86
CA ASP A 354 0.06 -17.14 1.07
C ASP A 354 -0.58 -18.25 1.93
N PHE A 355 -1.85 -18.51 1.71
CA PHE A 355 -2.61 -19.54 2.41
C PHE A 355 -2.11 -20.98 2.19
N ARG A 356 -1.14 -21.19 1.30
CA ARG A 356 -0.44 -22.47 1.17
C ARG A 356 0.60 -22.70 2.27
N MET A 357 0.98 -21.66 3.03
CA MET A 357 2.01 -21.75 4.07
C MET A 357 1.55 -22.60 5.26
N ASN A 358 2.46 -23.42 5.79
CA ASN A 358 2.18 -24.30 6.93
C ASN A 358 1.89 -23.54 8.22
N GLY A 359 2.39 -22.30 8.34
CA GLY A 359 2.08 -21.40 9.45
C GLY A 359 0.59 -21.21 9.70
N LEU A 360 -0.21 -21.14 8.62
CA LEU A 360 -1.67 -21.09 8.66
C LEU A 360 -2.30 -22.48 8.72
N ARG A 361 -1.93 -23.34 7.78
CA ARG A 361 -2.61 -24.63 7.54
C ARG A 361 -2.52 -25.63 8.69
N SER A 362 -1.51 -25.50 9.54
CA SER A 362 -1.38 -26.30 10.76
C SER A 362 -2.38 -25.92 11.84
N LYS A 363 -3.08 -24.80 11.71
CA LYS A 363 -3.99 -24.25 12.73
C LYS A 363 -5.47 -24.33 12.38
N VAL A 364 -5.81 -24.28 11.08
CA VAL A 364 -7.20 -24.13 10.63
C VAL A 364 -7.38 -24.67 9.22
N SER A 365 -8.58 -25.18 8.90
CA SER A 365 -8.91 -25.53 7.51
C SER A 365 -8.98 -24.28 6.62
N LEU A 366 -8.76 -24.45 5.31
CA LEU A 366 -8.75 -23.31 4.39
C LEU A 366 -10.11 -22.63 4.24
N GLU A 367 -11.20 -23.39 4.34
CA GLU A 367 -12.56 -22.86 4.37
C GLU A 367 -12.76 -21.90 5.55
N GLN A 368 -12.37 -22.34 6.74
CA GLN A 368 -12.46 -21.52 7.95
C GLN A 368 -11.45 -20.37 7.96
N ALA A 369 -10.24 -20.59 7.43
CA ALA A 369 -9.19 -19.58 7.37
C ALA A 369 -9.65 -18.35 6.58
N GLY A 370 -10.27 -18.56 5.40
CA GLY A 370 -10.81 -17.48 4.60
C GLY A 370 -11.87 -16.67 5.34
N VAL A 371 -12.82 -17.36 5.96
CA VAL A 371 -13.89 -16.73 6.74
C VAL A 371 -13.33 -15.91 7.91
N ARG A 372 -12.43 -16.50 8.72
CA ARG A 372 -11.81 -15.83 9.86
C ARG A 372 -11.03 -14.60 9.44
N PHE A 373 -10.26 -14.68 8.34
CA PHE A 373 -9.50 -13.55 7.83
C PHE A 373 -10.41 -12.35 7.48
N ILE A 374 -11.51 -12.60 6.77
CA ILE A 374 -12.47 -11.53 6.42
C ILE A 374 -13.14 -10.97 7.69
N LEU A 375 -13.57 -11.83 8.63
CA LEU A 375 -14.21 -11.39 9.88
C LEU A 375 -13.25 -10.59 10.78
N ALA A 376 -11.95 -10.89 10.73
CA ALA A 376 -10.94 -10.17 11.48
C ALA A 376 -10.55 -8.81 10.87
N GLY A 377 -11.09 -8.42 9.71
CA GLY A 377 -10.86 -7.12 9.06
C GLY A 377 -10.02 -7.17 7.78
N GLY A 378 -9.68 -8.37 7.29
CA GLY A 378 -8.92 -8.56 6.05
C GLY A 378 -9.75 -8.34 4.79
N ASP A 379 -9.08 -8.02 3.66
CA ASP A 379 -9.74 -7.68 2.39
C ASP A 379 -9.40 -8.65 1.26
N ILE A 380 -8.14 -9.11 1.14
CA ILE A 380 -7.71 -9.98 0.04
C ILE A 380 -6.97 -11.21 0.59
N ILE A 381 -7.46 -12.39 0.22
CA ILE A 381 -6.86 -13.68 0.54
C ILE A 381 -5.95 -14.11 -0.61
N LEU A 382 -4.64 -14.23 -0.34
CA LEU A 382 -3.69 -14.71 -1.31
C LEU A 382 -3.54 -16.24 -1.21
N CYS A 383 -3.63 -16.94 -2.35
CA CYS A 383 -3.35 -18.36 -2.44
C CYS A 383 -2.69 -18.68 -3.78
N GLY A 384 -1.44 -19.10 -3.75
CA GLY A 384 -0.69 -19.47 -4.93
C GLY A 384 -1.27 -20.69 -5.68
N ALA A 385 -0.51 -21.21 -6.63
CA ALA A 385 -0.96 -22.27 -7.54
C ALA A 385 -1.28 -23.60 -6.82
N ASN A 386 -2.49 -23.70 -6.27
CA ASN A 386 -3.10 -24.93 -5.75
C ASN A 386 -4.62 -24.84 -5.90
N HIS A 387 -5.15 -25.42 -6.96
CA HIS A 387 -6.56 -25.25 -7.31
C HIS A 387 -7.54 -25.90 -6.31
N SER A 388 -7.14 -26.96 -5.60
CA SER A 388 -7.98 -27.53 -4.55
C SER A 388 -8.10 -26.57 -3.36
N TYR A 389 -7.01 -25.92 -2.96
CA TYR A 389 -7.01 -24.93 -1.88
C TYR A 389 -7.84 -23.69 -2.26
N GLN A 390 -7.68 -23.20 -3.49
CA GLN A 390 -8.47 -22.09 -4.01
C GLN A 390 -9.98 -22.39 -3.96
N ARG A 391 -10.40 -23.59 -4.39
CA ARG A 391 -11.81 -24.01 -4.32
C ARG A 391 -12.31 -24.14 -2.87
N SER A 392 -11.48 -24.66 -1.95
CA SER A 392 -11.83 -24.73 -0.53
C SER A 392 -12.08 -23.33 0.06
N ILE A 393 -11.19 -22.35 -0.22
CA ILE A 393 -11.36 -20.97 0.23
C ILE A 393 -12.67 -20.39 -0.30
N LEU A 394 -12.92 -20.50 -1.61
CA LEU A 394 -14.12 -19.97 -2.26
C LEU A 394 -15.39 -20.62 -1.72
N LYS A 395 -15.37 -21.93 -1.48
CA LYS A 395 -16.48 -22.67 -0.85
C LYS A 395 -16.80 -22.07 0.53
N GLY A 396 -15.78 -21.93 1.40
CA GLY A 396 -15.97 -21.39 2.74
C GLY A 396 -16.55 -19.97 2.72
N LEU A 397 -16.04 -19.10 1.86
CA LEU A 397 -16.54 -17.72 1.71
C LEU A 397 -17.99 -17.70 1.20
N THR A 398 -18.29 -18.51 0.17
CA THR A 398 -19.65 -18.59 -0.41
C THR A 398 -20.67 -19.05 0.63
N GLU A 399 -20.36 -20.11 1.39
CA GLU A 399 -21.22 -20.63 2.44
C GLU A 399 -21.41 -19.60 3.58
N ALA A 400 -20.33 -18.88 3.96
CA ALA A 400 -20.36 -17.90 5.03
C ALA A 400 -21.18 -16.64 4.66
N VAL A 401 -21.14 -16.20 3.41
CA VAL A 401 -22.00 -15.10 2.92
C VAL A 401 -23.44 -15.58 2.80
N ALA A 402 -23.68 -16.76 2.28
CA ALA A 402 -25.03 -17.29 2.09
C ALA A 402 -25.79 -17.50 3.41
N ASN A 403 -25.09 -17.90 4.48
CA ASN A 403 -25.69 -18.14 5.80
C ASN A 403 -25.61 -16.93 6.75
N GLY A 404 -25.05 -15.78 6.30
CA GLY A 404 -24.93 -14.55 7.06
C GLY A 404 -23.78 -14.52 8.09
N THR A 405 -22.89 -15.51 8.12
CA THR A 405 -21.69 -15.49 8.98
C THR A 405 -20.78 -14.30 8.60
N ILE A 406 -20.57 -14.06 7.29
CA ILE A 406 -20.06 -12.80 6.77
C ILE A 406 -21.28 -11.97 6.35
N SER A 407 -21.51 -10.83 7.03
CA SER A 407 -22.60 -9.94 6.66
C SER A 407 -22.35 -9.28 5.30
N ARG A 408 -23.41 -8.83 4.63
CA ARG A 408 -23.27 -8.11 3.35
C ARG A 408 -22.54 -6.79 3.51
N GLU A 409 -22.73 -6.12 4.63
CA GLU A 409 -22.01 -4.89 4.97
C GLU A 409 -20.52 -5.15 5.06
N ARG A 410 -20.10 -6.22 5.77
CA ARG A 410 -18.66 -6.59 5.87
C ARG A 410 -18.07 -6.97 4.52
N LEU A 411 -18.83 -7.71 3.70
CA LEU A 411 -18.43 -8.05 2.33
C LEU A 411 -18.24 -6.76 1.50
N ASP A 412 -19.20 -5.86 1.54
CA ASP A 412 -19.21 -4.62 0.78
C ASP A 412 -18.09 -3.66 1.20
N GLU A 413 -17.74 -3.60 2.47
CA GLU A 413 -16.58 -2.84 2.96
C GLU A 413 -15.28 -3.28 2.28
N SER A 414 -14.99 -4.58 2.25
CA SER A 414 -13.80 -5.09 1.59
C SER A 414 -13.83 -4.90 0.07
N VAL A 415 -14.98 -5.13 -0.57
CA VAL A 415 -15.12 -4.92 -2.01
C VAL A 415 -14.87 -3.46 -2.37
N LEU A 416 -15.42 -2.51 -1.61
CA LEU A 416 -15.18 -1.09 -1.84
C LEU A 416 -13.69 -0.74 -1.80
N LYS A 417 -12.94 -1.24 -0.81
CA LYS A 417 -11.49 -1.03 -0.71
C LYS A 417 -10.74 -1.62 -1.92
N VAL A 418 -11.11 -2.83 -2.34
CA VAL A 418 -10.50 -3.48 -3.51
C VAL A 418 -10.79 -2.69 -4.79
N LEU A 419 -12.02 -2.25 -5.01
CA LEU A 419 -12.39 -1.47 -6.19
C LEU A 419 -11.72 -0.08 -6.17
N THR A 420 -11.61 0.56 -5.02
CA THR A 420 -10.88 1.83 -4.85
C THR A 420 -9.40 1.67 -5.26
N ALA A 421 -8.75 0.61 -4.82
CA ALA A 421 -7.37 0.32 -5.22
C ALA A 421 -7.25 0.07 -6.74
N LYS A 422 -8.22 -0.60 -7.35
CA LYS A 422 -8.23 -0.85 -8.81
C LYS A 422 -8.36 0.42 -9.62
N VAL A 423 -9.25 1.33 -9.23
CA VAL A 423 -9.38 2.64 -9.87
C VAL A 423 -8.07 3.44 -9.82
N LYS A 424 -7.32 3.32 -8.72
CA LYS A 424 -6.04 4.04 -8.55
C LYS A 424 -4.97 3.63 -9.58
N VAL A 425 -4.95 2.36 -10.03
CA VAL A 425 -3.87 1.80 -10.87
C VAL A 425 -4.35 1.25 -12.21
N THR A 426 -5.59 1.52 -12.57
CA THR A 426 -6.14 1.14 -13.88
C THR A 426 -6.90 2.32 -14.48
N SER A 427 -7.18 2.25 -15.78
CA SER A 427 -8.04 3.23 -16.45
C SER A 427 -9.53 2.89 -16.35
N TRP A 428 -9.92 1.98 -15.43
CA TRP A 428 -11.31 1.60 -15.27
C TRP A 428 -12.11 2.68 -14.53
N GLU A 429 -13.27 3.00 -15.08
CA GLU A 429 -14.25 3.90 -14.48
C GLU A 429 -15.55 3.11 -14.21
N PRO A 430 -16.07 3.12 -12.98
CA PRO A 430 -17.30 2.45 -12.60
C PRO A 430 -18.58 3.14 -13.11
#